data_a6b8f8bc7dbaba6bf66b62f91fe15de1
#
_entry.id   a6b8f8bc7dbaba6bf66b62f91fe15de1
#
_cell.length_a   1.000
_cell.length_b   1.000
_cell.length_c   1.000
_cell.angle_alpha   90.00
_cell.angle_beta   90.00
_cell.angle_gamma   90.00
#
_symmetry.space_group_name_H-M   'P 1'
#
loop_
_entity.id
_entity.type
_entity.pdbx_description
1 polymer ?
#
loop_
_entity_poly.entity_id
_entity_poly.type
_entity_poly.pdbx_seq_one_letter_code
_entity_poly.pdbx_strand_id
1 'polypeptide(L)'
;MLDDIKKDAADRMAKSVASLKTDLTKIRTGRAHTSLLDHITVEYYGSQVPLNQVSNVNVEDSRTLTVTPWEKDMVAVIEKAIMGSDLGLNPQSAGTVIRVPLPPLTEERRKDMIRIVRQEAEGGRIAVRNIRRDAIHDIKDLLKEKMIGEDEEHRAEDEIQTITDKYVAQIDVLLAEKEAELMEI
;
A
#
# COMPACT_ATOMS: atom_id res chain seq x y z
N MET A 1 -27.50 9.11 -19.91
CA MET A 1 -26.71 10.27 -19.49
C MET A 1 -26.46 10.31 -17.98
N LEU A 2 -27.47 10.35 -17.15
CA LEU A 2 -27.28 10.31 -15.69
C LEU A 2 -26.59 9.02 -15.23
N ASP A 3 -26.96 7.88 -15.77
CA ASP A 3 -26.36 6.59 -15.42
C ASP A 3 -24.88 6.53 -15.79
N ASP A 4 -24.50 7.17 -16.92
CA ASP A 4 -23.10 7.26 -17.32
C ASP A 4 -22.28 8.12 -16.37
N ILE A 5 -22.83 9.25 -15.90
CA ILE A 5 -22.19 10.12 -14.90
C ILE A 5 -21.98 9.37 -13.59
N LYS A 6 -22.99 8.65 -13.11
CA LYS A 6 -22.93 7.86 -11.87
C LYS A 6 -21.91 6.75 -11.97
N LYS A 7 -21.90 6.03 -13.09
CA LYS A 7 -20.96 4.94 -13.34
C LYS A 7 -19.53 5.46 -13.42
N ASP A 8 -19.31 6.54 -14.16
CA ASP A 8 -17.99 7.18 -14.28
C ASP A 8 -17.48 7.62 -12.90
N ALA A 9 -18.33 8.27 -12.11
CA ALA A 9 -17.97 8.69 -10.76
C ALA A 9 -17.59 7.49 -9.87
N ALA A 10 -18.38 6.43 -9.89
CA ALA A 10 -18.10 5.22 -9.12
C ALA A 10 -16.79 4.56 -9.56
N ASP A 11 -16.54 4.44 -10.86
CA ASP A 11 -15.32 3.85 -11.40
C ASP A 11 -14.08 4.66 -11.02
N ARG A 12 -14.17 5.99 -11.13
CA ARG A 12 -13.07 6.89 -10.76
C ARG A 12 -12.78 6.85 -9.25
N MET A 13 -13.81 6.84 -8.43
CA MET A 13 -13.67 6.73 -6.97
C MET A 13 -13.06 5.38 -6.57
N ALA A 14 -13.50 4.29 -7.20
CA ALA A 14 -12.93 2.97 -6.99
C ALA A 14 -11.43 2.92 -7.34
N LYS A 15 -11.03 3.55 -8.44
CA LYS A 15 -9.62 3.66 -8.83
C LYS A 15 -8.81 4.47 -7.83
N SER A 16 -9.37 5.56 -7.30
CA SER A 16 -8.71 6.37 -6.27
C SER A 16 -8.48 5.57 -4.98
N VAL A 17 -9.45 4.79 -4.55
CA VAL A 17 -9.33 3.91 -3.38
C VAL A 17 -8.30 2.80 -3.63
N ALA A 18 -8.31 2.18 -4.80
CA ALA A 18 -7.32 1.16 -5.18
C ALA A 18 -5.89 1.73 -5.21
N SER A 19 -5.73 2.95 -5.73
CA SER A 19 -4.44 3.66 -5.73
C SER A 19 -3.96 3.92 -4.30
N LEU A 20 -4.83 4.39 -3.42
CA LEU A 20 -4.51 4.59 -2.00
C LEU A 20 -4.08 3.28 -1.34
N LYS A 21 -4.82 2.19 -1.59
CA LYS A 21 -4.47 0.88 -1.05
C LYS A 21 -3.07 0.46 -1.47
N THR A 22 -2.72 0.66 -2.74
CA THR A 22 -1.37 0.38 -3.26
C THR A 22 -0.32 1.25 -2.58
N ASP A 23 -0.58 2.55 -2.44
CA ASP A 23 0.35 3.48 -1.79
C ASP A 23 0.57 3.13 -0.32
N LEU A 24 -0.48 2.72 0.39
CA LEU A 24 -0.37 2.28 1.78
C LEU A 24 0.46 1.01 1.95
N THR A 25 0.45 0.10 0.98
CA THR A 25 1.29 -1.11 1.03
C THR A 25 2.78 -0.80 0.94
N LYS A 26 3.14 0.32 0.33
CA LYS A 26 4.54 0.77 0.22
C LYS A 26 5.08 1.36 1.52
N ILE A 27 4.23 1.72 2.46
CA ILE A 27 4.63 2.28 3.75
C ILE A 27 5.08 1.14 4.65
N ARG A 28 6.32 1.22 5.11
CA ARG A 28 6.91 0.21 5.98
C ARG A 28 6.30 0.29 7.38
N THR A 29 5.69 -0.80 7.82
CA THR A 29 5.06 -0.90 9.16
C THR A 29 5.98 -1.55 10.19
N GLY A 30 7.20 -1.92 9.81
CA GLY A 30 8.09 -2.72 10.66
C GLY A 30 7.76 -4.21 10.66
N ARG A 31 6.67 -4.65 10.02
CA ARG A 31 6.38 -6.07 9.82
C ARG A 31 7.30 -6.69 8.78
N ALA A 32 7.67 -7.93 9.01
CA ALA A 32 8.46 -8.69 8.06
C ALA A 32 7.68 -8.92 6.76
N HIS A 33 8.29 -8.57 5.66
CA HIS A 33 7.77 -8.84 4.30
C HIS A 33 8.92 -9.21 3.40
N THR A 34 8.73 -10.20 2.56
CA THR A 34 9.80 -10.69 1.67
C THR A 34 10.34 -9.62 0.72
N SER A 35 9.52 -8.62 0.39
CA SER A 35 9.93 -7.50 -0.47
C SER A 35 11.02 -6.62 0.13
N LEU A 36 11.25 -6.68 1.44
CA LEU A 36 12.33 -5.92 2.08
C LEU A 36 13.71 -6.28 1.53
N LEU A 37 13.88 -7.49 1.05
CA LEU A 37 15.13 -8.02 0.51
C LEU A 37 15.20 -7.98 -1.02
N ASP A 38 14.18 -7.48 -1.71
CA ASP A 38 14.09 -7.49 -3.17
C ASP A 38 15.22 -6.71 -3.87
N HIS A 39 15.76 -5.70 -3.22
CA HIS A 39 16.81 -4.85 -3.78
C HIS A 39 18.22 -5.38 -3.51
N ILE A 40 18.34 -6.45 -2.74
CA ILE A 40 19.64 -7.04 -2.44
C ILE A 40 20.05 -7.94 -3.59
N THR A 41 21.26 -7.69 -4.12
CA THR A 41 21.89 -8.52 -5.13
C THR A 41 23.10 -9.22 -4.58
N VAL A 42 23.38 -10.41 -5.08
CA VAL A 42 24.54 -11.20 -4.70
C VAL A 42 25.33 -11.61 -5.94
N GLU A 43 26.61 -11.80 -5.76
CA GLU A 43 27.46 -12.35 -6.81
C GLU A 43 27.28 -13.85 -6.90
N TYR A 44 26.86 -14.32 -8.08
CA TYR A 44 26.63 -15.73 -8.38
C TYR A 44 27.26 -16.07 -9.72
N TYR A 45 28.32 -16.86 -9.66
CA TYR A 45 29.14 -17.26 -10.85
C TYR A 45 29.53 -16.06 -11.75
N GLY A 46 30.01 -14.98 -11.11
CA GLY A 46 30.49 -13.80 -11.82
C GLY A 46 29.39 -12.79 -12.24
N SER A 47 28.14 -13.06 -11.91
CA SER A 47 27.02 -12.17 -12.22
C SER A 47 26.32 -11.69 -10.96
N GLN A 48 25.85 -10.44 -10.97
CA GLN A 48 24.99 -9.91 -9.90
C GLN A 48 23.55 -10.36 -10.17
N VAL A 49 22.99 -11.12 -9.25
CA VAL A 49 21.61 -11.62 -9.36
C VAL A 49 20.80 -11.23 -8.12
N PRO A 50 19.48 -11.05 -8.25
CA PRO A 50 18.62 -10.82 -7.09
C PRO A 50 18.66 -12.00 -6.11
N LEU A 51 18.51 -11.69 -4.84
CA LEU A 51 18.57 -12.69 -3.76
C LEU A 51 17.57 -13.83 -3.95
N ASN A 52 16.38 -13.54 -4.47
CA ASN A 52 15.33 -14.53 -4.69
C ASN A 52 15.63 -15.53 -5.82
N GLN A 53 16.64 -15.27 -6.63
CA GLN A 53 17.08 -16.19 -7.69
C GLN A 53 18.08 -17.26 -7.21
N VAL A 54 18.61 -17.11 -6.01
CA VAL A 54 19.58 -18.04 -5.42
C VAL A 54 19.14 -18.60 -4.08
N SER A 55 17.96 -18.19 -3.60
CA SER A 55 17.44 -18.59 -2.29
C SER A 55 15.92 -18.48 -2.23
N ASN A 56 15.34 -19.16 -1.23
CA ASN A 56 13.95 -18.97 -0.85
C ASN A 56 13.89 -17.97 0.31
N VAL A 57 13.10 -16.92 0.16
CA VAL A 57 12.88 -15.91 1.20
C VAL A 57 11.47 -16.10 1.74
N ASN A 58 11.36 -16.36 3.05
CA ASN A 58 10.09 -16.60 3.73
C ASN A 58 9.96 -15.72 4.97
N VAL A 59 8.72 -15.49 5.39
CA VAL A 59 8.40 -14.82 6.65
C VAL A 59 8.26 -15.91 7.73
N GLU A 60 9.13 -15.87 8.74
CA GLU A 60 9.04 -16.79 9.90
C GLU A 60 8.01 -16.29 10.91
N ASP A 61 8.09 -15.02 11.25
CA ASP A 61 7.13 -14.33 12.13
C ASP A 61 7.03 -12.85 11.74
N SER A 62 6.30 -12.05 12.52
CA SER A 62 6.06 -10.64 12.19
C SER A 62 7.32 -9.78 12.15
N ARG A 63 8.45 -10.28 12.66
CA ARG A 63 9.72 -9.53 12.78
C ARG A 63 10.94 -10.27 12.27
N THR A 64 10.77 -11.45 11.70
CA THR A 64 11.88 -12.28 11.24
C THR A 64 11.63 -12.82 9.86
N LEU A 65 12.60 -12.60 8.98
CA LEU A 65 12.65 -13.24 7.67
C LEU A 65 13.63 -14.41 7.73
N THR A 66 13.36 -15.44 6.94
CA THR A 66 14.29 -16.55 6.73
C THR A 66 14.73 -16.59 5.27
N VAL A 67 16.01 -16.74 5.05
CA VAL A 67 16.61 -16.89 3.72
C VAL A 67 17.28 -18.26 3.68
N THR A 68 16.81 -19.14 2.81
CA THR A 68 17.37 -20.47 2.64
C THR A 68 18.02 -20.57 1.27
N PRO A 69 19.37 -20.46 1.19
CA PRO A 69 20.07 -20.61 -0.08
C PRO A 69 19.89 -22.03 -0.62
N TRP A 70 19.80 -22.14 -1.95
CA TRP A 70 19.74 -23.44 -2.60
C TRP A 70 21.09 -24.13 -2.61
N GLU A 71 22.17 -23.35 -2.62
CA GLU A 71 23.54 -23.86 -2.55
C GLU A 71 24.17 -23.45 -1.22
N LYS A 72 24.77 -24.43 -0.54
CA LYS A 72 25.39 -24.23 0.76
C LYS A 72 26.51 -23.19 0.75
N ASP A 73 27.26 -23.10 -0.35
CA ASP A 73 28.35 -22.17 -0.53
C ASP A 73 27.89 -20.70 -0.59
N MET A 74 26.61 -20.48 -0.87
CA MET A 74 26.03 -19.14 -0.96
C MET A 74 25.64 -18.55 0.40
N VAL A 75 25.64 -19.32 1.47
CA VAL A 75 25.24 -18.83 2.81
C VAL A 75 26.08 -17.62 3.23
N ALA A 76 27.40 -17.73 3.16
CA ALA A 76 28.30 -16.65 3.55
C ALA A 76 28.19 -15.42 2.64
N VAL A 77 28.01 -15.64 1.34
CA VAL A 77 27.85 -14.57 0.33
C VAL A 77 26.58 -13.78 0.59
N ILE A 78 25.46 -14.48 0.81
CA ILE A 78 24.15 -13.87 1.08
C ILE A 78 24.16 -13.13 2.41
N GLU A 79 24.75 -13.72 3.45
CA GLU A 79 24.87 -13.10 4.76
C GLU A 79 25.64 -11.77 4.68
N LYS A 80 26.75 -11.74 3.97
CA LYS A 80 27.52 -10.50 3.73
C LYS A 80 26.73 -9.46 2.95
N ALA A 81 26.00 -9.87 1.94
CA ALA A 81 25.19 -8.97 1.12
C ALA A 81 24.08 -8.30 1.96
N ILE A 82 23.45 -9.03 2.85
CA ILE A 82 22.42 -8.51 3.76
C ILE A 82 23.05 -7.55 4.78
N MET A 83 24.17 -7.91 5.38
CA MET A 83 24.89 -7.05 6.33
C MET A 83 25.36 -5.74 5.69
N GLY A 84 25.84 -5.80 4.45
CA GLY A 84 26.34 -4.64 3.70
C GLY A 84 25.24 -3.78 3.09
N SER A 85 23.97 -4.17 3.21
CA SER A 85 22.86 -3.38 2.72
C SER A 85 22.58 -2.18 3.62
N ASP A 86 21.90 -1.16 3.05
CA ASP A 86 21.53 0.05 3.80
C ASP A 86 20.38 -0.19 4.79
N LEU A 87 19.92 -1.43 4.92
CA LEU A 87 18.76 -1.78 5.75
C LEU A 87 19.09 -1.94 7.24
N GLY A 88 20.37 -1.98 7.60
CA GLY A 88 20.80 -2.11 9.00
C GLY A 88 20.44 -3.44 9.64
N LEU A 89 20.43 -4.51 8.86
CA LEU A 89 20.03 -5.84 9.30
C LEU A 89 21.24 -6.64 9.80
N ASN A 90 21.00 -7.52 10.80
CA ASN A 90 21.99 -8.43 11.35
C ASN A 90 21.56 -9.88 11.08
N PRO A 91 21.91 -10.45 9.93
CA PRO A 91 21.57 -11.84 9.64
C PRO A 91 22.36 -12.80 10.52
N GLN A 92 21.71 -13.89 10.93
CA GLN A 92 22.32 -14.97 11.71
C GLN A 92 22.10 -16.29 10.98
N SER A 93 23.18 -16.95 10.62
CA SER A 93 23.11 -18.25 9.96
C SER A 93 23.12 -19.39 10.96
N ALA A 94 22.27 -20.38 10.74
CA ALA A 94 22.24 -21.65 11.46
C ALA A 94 22.17 -22.77 10.41
N GLY A 95 23.30 -23.41 10.14
CA GLY A 95 23.39 -24.37 9.04
C GLY A 95 23.21 -23.72 7.68
N THR A 96 22.16 -24.10 6.95
CA THR A 96 21.81 -23.55 5.63
C THR A 96 20.70 -22.50 5.69
N VAL A 97 20.19 -22.16 6.88
CA VAL A 97 19.13 -21.19 7.07
C VAL A 97 19.71 -19.90 7.65
N ILE A 98 19.43 -18.79 7.00
CA ILE A 98 19.82 -17.46 7.48
C ILE A 98 18.57 -16.80 8.06
N ARG A 99 18.60 -16.45 9.34
CA ARG A 99 17.55 -15.69 9.99
C ARG A 99 17.89 -14.21 9.96
N VAL A 100 16.95 -13.41 9.54
CA VAL A 100 17.11 -11.95 9.45
C VAL A 100 16.09 -11.31 10.39
N PRO A 101 16.47 -11.05 11.68
CA PRO A 101 15.59 -10.33 12.58
C PRO A 101 15.52 -8.87 12.17
N LEU A 102 14.30 -8.31 12.17
CA LEU A 102 14.07 -6.90 11.85
C LEU A 102 14.10 -6.07 13.13
N PRO A 103 14.74 -4.89 13.13
CA PRO A 103 14.72 -4.01 14.27
C PRO A 103 13.29 -3.50 14.52
N PRO A 104 12.85 -3.35 15.78
CA PRO A 104 11.57 -2.76 16.08
C PRO A 104 11.53 -1.29 15.67
N LEU A 105 10.35 -0.79 15.28
CA LEU A 105 10.15 0.62 15.07
C LEU A 105 10.28 1.36 16.39
N THR A 106 11.00 2.49 16.37
CA THR A 106 11.00 3.40 17.51
C THR A 106 9.64 4.06 17.63
N GLU A 107 9.28 4.55 18.82
CA GLU A 107 8.04 5.27 19.04
C GLU A 107 7.94 6.51 18.15
N GLU A 108 9.04 7.22 17.97
CA GLU A 108 9.12 8.39 17.10
C GLU A 108 8.85 8.03 15.63
N ARG A 109 9.49 6.97 15.11
CA ARG A 109 9.26 6.49 13.75
C ARG A 109 7.82 6.05 13.54
N ARG A 110 7.22 5.41 14.53
CA ARG A 110 5.83 4.99 14.50
C ARG A 110 4.89 6.19 14.37
N LYS A 111 5.11 7.23 15.15
CA LYS A 111 4.33 8.48 15.08
C LYS A 111 4.46 9.15 13.72
N ASP A 112 5.68 9.18 13.16
CA ASP A 112 5.91 9.74 11.84
C ASP A 112 5.17 8.96 10.75
N MET A 113 5.19 7.64 10.82
CA MET A 113 4.49 6.79 9.88
C MET A 113 2.97 6.94 9.97
N ILE A 114 2.41 7.05 11.17
CA ILE A 114 0.98 7.34 11.37
C ILE A 114 0.60 8.66 10.70
N ARG A 115 1.45 9.68 10.85
CA ARG A 115 1.22 10.98 10.20
C ARG A 115 1.19 10.85 8.68
N ILE A 116 2.14 10.11 8.10
CA ILE A 116 2.20 9.85 6.66
C ILE A 116 0.96 9.10 6.18
N VAL A 117 0.55 8.06 6.90
CA VAL A 117 -0.64 7.27 6.57
C VAL A 117 -1.90 8.15 6.58
N ARG A 118 -2.04 9.01 7.57
CA ARG A 118 -3.17 9.94 7.67
C ARG A 118 -3.18 10.96 6.53
N GLN A 119 -2.02 11.46 6.13
CA GLN A 119 -1.89 12.35 4.98
C GLN A 119 -2.29 11.67 3.68
N GLU A 120 -1.86 10.43 3.48
CA GLU A 120 -2.24 9.64 2.30
C GLU A 120 -3.76 9.38 2.26
N ALA A 121 -4.36 9.03 3.39
CA ALA A 121 -5.80 8.82 3.49
C ALA A 121 -6.58 10.12 3.20
N GLU A 122 -6.13 11.26 3.71
CA GLU A 122 -6.76 12.55 3.42
C GLU A 122 -6.64 12.92 1.94
N GLY A 123 -5.49 12.64 1.31
CA GLY A 123 -5.32 12.76 -0.14
C GLY A 123 -6.33 11.94 -0.92
N GLY A 124 -6.60 10.73 -0.47
CA GLY A 124 -7.63 9.86 -1.06
C GLY A 124 -9.04 10.43 -0.91
N ARG A 125 -9.38 10.99 0.27
CA ARG A 125 -10.68 11.64 0.49
C ARG A 125 -10.85 12.87 -0.39
N ILE A 126 -9.81 13.67 -0.52
CA ILE A 126 -9.83 14.84 -1.42
C ILE A 126 -10.09 14.41 -2.86
N ALA A 127 -9.42 13.36 -3.33
CA ALA A 127 -9.63 12.84 -4.68
C ALA A 127 -11.08 12.38 -4.89
N VAL A 128 -11.65 11.66 -3.94
CA VAL A 128 -13.06 11.20 -3.99
C VAL A 128 -14.02 12.39 -3.99
N ARG A 129 -13.78 13.39 -3.14
CA ARG A 129 -14.61 14.61 -3.10
C ARG A 129 -14.52 15.42 -4.38
N ASN A 130 -13.36 15.48 -5.03
CA ASN A 130 -13.20 16.15 -6.31
C ASN A 130 -14.00 15.45 -7.42
N ILE A 131 -13.99 14.11 -7.43
CA ILE A 131 -14.79 13.32 -8.36
C ILE A 131 -16.28 13.57 -8.13
N ARG A 132 -16.72 13.62 -6.88
CA ARG A 132 -18.10 14.00 -6.54
C ARG A 132 -18.46 15.38 -7.10
N ARG A 133 -17.57 16.34 -6.89
CA ARG A 133 -17.79 17.73 -7.37
C ARG A 133 -17.92 17.78 -8.89
N ASP A 134 -17.08 17.07 -9.62
CA ASP A 134 -17.16 16.96 -11.07
C ASP A 134 -18.48 16.35 -11.52
N ALA A 135 -18.90 15.26 -10.88
CA ALA A 135 -20.17 14.60 -11.22
C ALA A 135 -21.39 15.50 -10.97
N ILE A 136 -21.40 16.22 -9.84
CA ILE A 136 -22.47 17.16 -9.53
C ILE A 136 -22.50 18.31 -10.54
N HIS A 137 -21.34 18.78 -10.93
CA HIS A 137 -21.25 19.83 -11.96
C HIS A 137 -21.84 19.35 -13.29
N ASP A 138 -21.52 18.14 -13.72
CA ASP A 138 -22.08 17.57 -14.95
C ASP A 138 -23.60 17.40 -14.86
N ILE A 139 -24.13 16.98 -13.70
CA ILE A 139 -25.56 16.87 -13.47
C ILE A 139 -26.25 18.25 -13.57
N LYS A 140 -25.65 19.27 -12.97
CA LYS A 140 -26.17 20.64 -13.04
C LYS A 140 -26.16 21.20 -14.45
N ASP A 141 -25.16 20.85 -15.25
CA ASP A 141 -25.12 21.24 -16.67
C ASP A 141 -26.29 20.61 -17.45
N LEU A 142 -26.61 19.34 -17.17
CA LEU A 142 -27.80 18.70 -17.81
C LEU A 142 -29.10 19.38 -17.43
N LEU A 143 -29.25 19.83 -16.20
CA LEU A 143 -30.41 20.61 -15.77
C LEU A 143 -30.46 21.97 -16.50
N LYS A 144 -29.36 22.68 -16.56
CA LYS A 144 -29.25 23.98 -17.22
C LYS A 144 -29.59 23.90 -18.70
N GLU A 145 -29.21 22.82 -19.36
CA GLU A 145 -29.53 22.53 -20.76
C GLU A 145 -30.92 21.95 -20.92
N LYS A 146 -31.69 21.82 -19.85
CA LYS A 146 -33.06 21.29 -19.84
C LYS A 146 -33.17 19.83 -20.33
N MET A 147 -32.11 19.09 -20.21
CA MET A 147 -32.08 17.65 -20.56
C MET A 147 -32.67 16.77 -19.45
N ILE A 148 -32.72 17.28 -18.21
CA ILE A 148 -33.34 16.65 -17.05
C ILE A 148 -34.16 17.67 -16.27
N GLY A 149 -35.08 17.17 -15.43
CA GLY A 149 -35.87 18.00 -14.51
C GLY A 149 -35.17 18.16 -13.15
N GLU A 150 -35.70 19.08 -12.33
CA GLU A 150 -35.19 19.34 -10.97
C GLU A 150 -35.25 18.10 -10.06
N ASP A 151 -36.33 17.30 -10.15
CA ASP A 151 -36.48 16.08 -9.36
C ASP A 151 -35.42 15.04 -9.73
N GLU A 152 -35.10 14.92 -11.00
CA GLU A 152 -34.04 14.04 -11.48
C GLU A 152 -32.65 14.52 -11.01
N GLU A 153 -32.42 15.83 -11.02
CA GLU A 153 -31.18 16.42 -10.48
C GLU A 153 -31.01 16.07 -9.02
N HIS A 154 -31.99 16.33 -8.17
CA HIS A 154 -31.91 16.05 -6.73
C HIS A 154 -31.68 14.57 -6.46
N ARG A 155 -32.37 13.70 -7.16
CA ARG A 155 -32.20 12.26 -7.02
C ARG A 155 -30.78 11.82 -7.43
N ALA A 156 -30.27 12.36 -8.54
CA ALA A 156 -28.93 12.05 -9.01
C ALA A 156 -27.86 12.56 -8.06
N GLU A 157 -28.01 13.76 -7.50
CA GLU A 157 -27.08 14.31 -6.50
C GLU A 157 -27.06 13.44 -5.23
N ASP A 158 -28.24 12.97 -4.76
CA ASP A 158 -28.34 12.08 -3.60
C ASP A 158 -27.64 10.74 -3.86
N GLU A 159 -27.80 10.18 -5.06
CA GLU A 159 -27.12 8.96 -5.45
C GLU A 159 -25.59 9.13 -5.53
N ILE A 160 -25.11 10.26 -6.05
CA ILE A 160 -23.69 10.59 -6.06
C ILE A 160 -23.15 10.74 -4.62
N GLN A 161 -23.93 11.35 -3.74
CA GLN A 161 -23.54 11.46 -2.33
C GLN A 161 -23.44 10.09 -1.66
N THR A 162 -24.37 9.18 -1.94
CA THR A 162 -24.35 7.80 -1.43
C THR A 162 -23.10 7.05 -1.90
N ILE A 163 -22.77 7.18 -3.19
CA ILE A 163 -21.55 6.59 -3.76
C ILE A 163 -20.31 7.18 -3.09
N THR A 164 -20.26 8.49 -2.91
CA THR A 164 -19.15 9.19 -2.23
C THR A 164 -18.96 8.67 -0.81
N ASP A 165 -20.04 8.57 -0.04
CA ASP A 165 -20.00 8.10 1.35
C ASP A 165 -19.47 6.66 1.44
N LYS A 166 -19.87 5.82 0.49
CA LYS A 166 -19.36 4.43 0.39
C LYS A 166 -17.83 4.39 0.24
N TYR A 167 -17.28 5.18 -0.68
CA TYR A 167 -15.84 5.16 -0.93
C TYR A 167 -15.05 5.88 0.16
N VAL A 168 -15.58 6.94 0.76
CA VAL A 168 -14.97 7.56 1.94
C VAL A 168 -14.92 6.55 3.11
N ALA A 169 -15.97 5.78 3.33
CA ALA A 169 -15.97 4.73 4.35
C ALA A 169 -14.91 3.67 4.08
N GLN A 170 -14.69 3.28 2.82
CA GLN A 170 -13.61 2.36 2.46
C GLN A 170 -12.22 2.93 2.78
N ILE A 171 -12.01 4.22 2.54
CA ILE A 171 -10.76 4.90 2.90
C ILE A 171 -10.56 4.87 4.42
N ASP A 172 -11.59 5.14 5.20
CA ASP A 172 -11.54 5.12 6.66
C ASP A 172 -11.17 3.73 7.20
N VAL A 173 -11.69 2.67 6.58
CA VAL A 173 -11.33 1.28 6.92
C VAL A 173 -9.86 1.01 6.62
N LEU A 174 -9.37 1.40 5.44
CA LEU A 174 -7.96 1.24 5.07
C LEU A 174 -7.03 1.97 6.03
N LEU A 175 -7.40 3.19 6.43
CA LEU A 175 -6.64 3.97 7.42
C LEU A 175 -6.58 3.26 8.77
N ALA A 176 -7.73 2.80 9.27
CA ALA A 176 -7.82 2.11 10.55
C ALA A 176 -7.00 0.81 10.57
N GLU A 177 -7.07 0.03 9.50
CA GLU A 177 -6.28 -1.20 9.34
C GLU A 177 -4.78 -0.90 9.36
N LYS A 178 -4.35 0.13 8.65
CA LYS A 178 -2.93 0.50 8.58
C LYS A 178 -2.41 1.05 9.90
N GLU A 179 -3.19 1.87 10.59
CA GLU A 179 -2.85 2.35 11.93
C GLU A 179 -2.74 1.20 12.93
N ALA A 180 -3.64 0.21 12.86
CA ALA A 180 -3.58 -0.99 13.69
C ALA A 180 -2.29 -1.79 13.44
N GLU A 181 -1.90 -1.99 12.17
CA GLU A 181 -0.63 -2.64 11.83
C GLU A 181 0.57 -1.92 12.43
N LEU A 182 0.58 -0.59 12.42
CA LEU A 182 1.66 0.21 13.01
C LEU A 182 1.70 0.11 14.53
N MET A 183 0.58 -0.17 15.17
CA MET A 183 0.48 -0.29 16.63
C MET A 183 0.80 -1.69 17.15
N GLU A 184 0.72 -2.72 16.32
CA GLU A 184 0.98 -4.12 16.70
C GLU A 184 2.45 -4.45 16.99
N ILE A 185 3.38 -3.54 16.75
CA ILE A 185 4.83 -3.80 16.80
C ILE A 185 5.46 -3.15 18.01
#